data_e45b3e6bf8c71b298624dc5c0b47af51
#
_entry.id   e45b3e6bf8c71b298624dc5c0b47af51
#
_cell.length_a   1.000
_cell.length_b   1.000
_cell.length_c   1.000
_cell.angle_alpha   90.00
_cell.angle_beta   90.00
_cell.angle_gamma   90.00
#
_symmetry.space_group_name_H-M   'P 1'
#
loop_
_entity.id
_entity.type
_entity.pdbx_description
1 polymer ?
#
loop_
_entity_poly.entity_id
_entity_poly.type
_entity_poly.pdbx_seq_one_letter_code
_entity_poly.pdbx_strand_id
1 'polypeptide(L)'
;PKENLKSLDIIRVGTSGALQNDIPVDSFVLSTHGLDLNGMLHSYQIDSIKNTEVEEAFIAHTNWHQNKAKPIIIKNSKTLEKQFESEVTYKGLTATAGGFYGPQGRVLRLALQDSELNHKIDAFNHNGLRVTNLEMETSAIYGLSKLLGHNALSLNAVIANRANGTFSKNPGQVVESLIKYTLNKIAG
;
A
#
# COMPACT_ATOMS: atom_id res chain seq x y z
N PRO A 1 16.09 -8.79 -24.59
CA PRO A 1 15.81 -9.58 -23.40
C PRO A 1 16.93 -10.60 -23.17
N LYS A 2 17.31 -10.87 -21.91
CA LYS A 2 18.27 -11.93 -21.61
C LYS A 2 17.60 -13.29 -21.82
N GLU A 3 18.30 -14.27 -22.35
CA GLU A 3 17.75 -15.63 -22.60
C GLU A 3 17.40 -16.36 -21.30
N ASN A 4 18.08 -16.04 -20.18
CA ASN A 4 17.84 -16.62 -18.87
C ASN A 4 17.35 -15.54 -17.89
N LEU A 5 16.04 -15.40 -17.75
CA LEU A 5 15.42 -14.52 -16.77
C LEU A 5 15.45 -15.18 -15.39
N LYS A 6 15.93 -14.42 -14.38
CA LYS A 6 15.88 -14.86 -12.97
C LYS A 6 14.74 -14.16 -12.26
N SER A 7 14.08 -14.88 -11.35
CA SER A 7 13.19 -14.25 -10.38
C SER A 7 13.98 -13.36 -9.43
N LEU A 8 13.43 -12.19 -9.12
CA LEU A 8 14.02 -11.22 -8.19
C LEU A 8 13.16 -11.13 -6.94
N ASP A 9 13.80 -10.85 -5.81
CA ASP A 9 13.15 -10.40 -4.59
C ASP A 9 13.27 -8.88 -4.52
N ILE A 10 12.13 -8.19 -4.65
CA ILE A 10 12.05 -6.72 -4.71
C ILE A 10 11.44 -6.22 -3.41
N ILE A 11 12.23 -5.47 -2.63
CA ILE A 11 11.80 -4.90 -1.36
C ILE A 11 11.79 -3.38 -1.48
N ARG A 12 10.58 -2.80 -1.39
CA ARG A 12 10.42 -1.36 -1.30
C ARG A 12 10.54 -0.92 0.16
N VAL A 13 11.42 0.01 0.42
CA VAL A 13 11.50 0.75 1.68
C VAL A 13 11.07 2.18 1.40
N GLY A 14 9.98 2.62 2.01
CA GLY A 14 9.42 3.94 1.74
C GLY A 14 8.75 4.56 2.95
N THR A 15 8.08 5.69 2.73
CA THR A 15 7.28 6.39 3.72
C THR A 15 5.80 6.34 3.38
N SER A 16 4.95 6.46 4.39
CA SER A 16 3.51 6.54 4.19
C SER A 16 2.81 7.33 5.29
N GLY A 17 1.53 7.65 5.05
CA GLY A 17 0.63 8.16 6.08
C GLY A 17 -0.30 7.04 6.56
N ALA A 18 -0.33 6.78 7.87
CA ALA A 18 -1.30 5.87 8.45
C ALA A 18 -2.71 6.41 8.34
N LEU A 19 -3.68 5.51 8.20
CA LEU A 19 -5.12 5.80 8.14
C LEU A 19 -5.87 5.29 9.38
N GLN A 20 -5.19 4.58 10.27
CA GLN A 20 -5.78 3.96 11.46
C GLN A 20 -5.25 4.61 12.74
N ASN A 21 -6.13 4.87 13.72
CA ASN A 21 -5.75 5.50 14.99
C ASN A 21 -4.76 4.66 15.81
N ASP A 22 -4.82 3.34 15.68
CA ASP A 22 -3.98 2.38 16.40
C ASP A 22 -2.61 2.13 15.74
N ILE A 23 -2.31 2.80 14.63
CA ILE A 23 -1.00 2.75 13.97
C ILE A 23 -0.28 4.08 14.20
N PRO A 24 0.58 4.19 15.23
CA PRO A 24 1.22 5.46 15.56
C PRO A 24 2.25 5.89 14.50
N VAL A 25 2.57 7.19 14.48
CA VAL A 25 3.76 7.66 13.77
C VAL A 25 5.02 6.98 14.34
N ASP A 26 6.08 6.95 13.56
CA ASP A 26 7.36 6.31 13.88
C ASP A 26 7.30 4.77 13.98
N SER A 27 6.18 4.16 13.56
CA SER A 27 6.03 2.70 13.39
C SER A 27 6.30 2.26 11.96
N PHE A 28 6.31 0.93 11.74
CA PHE A 28 6.51 0.31 10.43
C PHE A 28 5.25 -0.43 10.00
N VAL A 29 4.88 -0.27 8.73
CA VAL A 29 3.82 -1.05 8.09
C VAL A 29 4.42 -1.96 7.02
N LEU A 30 4.12 -3.26 7.13
CA LEU A 30 4.32 -4.27 6.11
C LEU A 30 3.04 -4.38 5.30
N SER A 31 3.11 -4.05 4.02
CA SER A 31 1.96 -4.09 3.11
C SER A 31 1.66 -5.52 2.70
N THR A 32 0.57 -6.12 3.23
CA THR A 32 0.14 -7.46 2.81
C THR A 32 -0.49 -7.46 1.43
N HIS A 33 -1.13 -6.34 1.09
CA HIS A 33 -1.74 -6.09 -0.22
C HIS A 33 -1.49 -4.64 -0.64
N GLY A 34 -1.39 -4.43 -1.95
CA GLY A 34 -1.42 -3.11 -2.57
C GLY A 34 -2.78 -2.88 -3.23
N LEU A 35 -3.41 -1.75 -2.94
CA LEU A 35 -4.67 -1.30 -3.54
C LEU A 35 -4.37 -0.19 -4.55
N ASP A 36 -4.52 -0.48 -5.85
CA ASP A 36 -4.40 0.51 -6.91
C ASP A 36 -5.68 1.34 -7.01
N LEU A 37 -5.59 2.63 -6.67
CA LEU A 37 -6.68 3.59 -6.78
C LEU A 37 -6.66 4.38 -8.11
N ASN A 38 -5.60 4.21 -8.93
CA ASN A 38 -5.38 5.00 -10.14
C ASN A 38 -5.66 4.24 -11.42
N GLY A 39 -5.71 2.91 -11.36
CA GLY A 39 -5.97 2.06 -12.49
C GLY A 39 -4.78 1.85 -13.44
N MET A 40 -3.54 2.12 -13.00
CA MET A 40 -2.36 1.88 -13.82
C MET A 40 -2.26 0.42 -14.26
N LEU A 41 -2.62 -0.51 -13.38
CA LEU A 41 -2.55 -1.94 -13.65
C LEU A 41 -3.55 -2.42 -14.70
N HIS A 42 -4.61 -1.65 -15.00
CA HIS A 42 -5.53 -1.97 -16.11
C HIS A 42 -4.88 -1.92 -17.49
N SER A 43 -3.69 -1.34 -17.61
CA SER A 43 -2.91 -1.39 -18.85
C SER A 43 -2.32 -2.77 -19.16
N TYR A 44 -2.46 -3.74 -18.26
CA TYR A 44 -1.89 -5.09 -18.36
C TYR A 44 -2.95 -6.17 -18.17
N GLN A 45 -2.63 -7.40 -18.56
CA GLN A 45 -3.48 -8.58 -18.33
C GLN A 45 -3.31 -9.04 -16.86
N ILE A 46 -4.19 -8.58 -15.97
CA ILE A 46 -4.05 -8.76 -14.51
C ILE A 46 -5.00 -9.78 -13.90
N ASP A 47 -5.87 -10.41 -14.70
CA ASP A 47 -6.94 -11.27 -14.16
C ASP A 47 -6.44 -12.43 -13.30
N SER A 48 -5.24 -12.94 -13.60
CA SER A 48 -4.62 -14.05 -12.85
C SER A 48 -3.99 -13.64 -11.51
N ILE A 49 -3.83 -12.34 -11.25
CA ILE A 49 -3.09 -11.86 -10.08
C ILE A 49 -3.91 -11.01 -9.11
N LYS A 50 -5.08 -10.53 -9.52
CA LYS A 50 -5.96 -9.66 -8.72
C LYS A 50 -6.76 -10.45 -7.68
N ASN A 51 -7.25 -9.77 -6.66
CA ASN A 51 -8.12 -10.33 -5.63
C ASN A 51 -9.56 -9.80 -5.79
N THR A 52 -10.31 -10.42 -6.70
CA THR A 52 -11.66 -9.97 -7.10
C THR A 52 -12.63 -9.89 -5.92
N GLU A 53 -12.59 -10.83 -4.96
CA GLU A 53 -13.47 -10.81 -3.80
C GLU A 53 -13.29 -9.52 -2.96
N VAL A 54 -12.04 -9.17 -2.65
CA VAL A 54 -11.76 -7.98 -1.84
C VAL A 54 -11.99 -6.70 -2.65
N GLU A 55 -11.74 -6.72 -3.97
CA GLU A 55 -12.04 -5.60 -4.88
C GLU A 55 -13.52 -5.27 -4.89
N GLU A 56 -14.39 -6.28 -5.06
CA GLU A 56 -15.85 -6.11 -5.05
C GLU A 56 -16.34 -5.61 -3.69
N ALA A 57 -15.83 -6.15 -2.60
CA ALA A 57 -16.13 -5.68 -1.25
C ALA A 57 -15.72 -4.22 -1.04
N PHE A 58 -14.54 -3.82 -1.54
CA PHE A 58 -14.06 -2.44 -1.46
C PHE A 58 -14.92 -1.48 -2.29
N ILE A 59 -15.28 -1.86 -3.52
CA ILE A 59 -16.13 -1.08 -4.42
C ILE A 59 -17.50 -0.87 -3.79
N ALA A 60 -18.11 -1.91 -3.24
CA ALA A 60 -19.42 -1.83 -2.58
C ALA A 60 -19.35 -0.93 -1.33
N HIS A 61 -18.34 -1.13 -0.46
CA HIS A 61 -18.17 -0.37 0.78
C HIS A 61 -17.97 1.14 0.51
N THR A 62 -17.14 1.47 -0.48
CA THR A 62 -16.81 2.88 -0.79
C THR A 62 -17.85 3.56 -1.67
N ASN A 63 -18.83 2.83 -2.21
CA ASN A 63 -19.69 3.29 -3.29
C ASN A 63 -18.84 3.93 -4.42
N TRP A 64 -17.87 3.16 -4.90
CA TRP A 64 -16.85 3.64 -5.83
C TRP A 64 -17.44 4.25 -7.07
N HIS A 65 -17.04 5.48 -7.38
CA HIS A 65 -17.65 6.24 -8.47
C HIS A 65 -17.34 5.60 -9.84
N GLN A 66 -18.38 5.39 -10.64
CA GLN A 66 -18.32 4.67 -11.92
C GLN A 66 -17.38 5.26 -12.97
N ASN A 67 -17.08 6.56 -12.89
CA ASN A 67 -16.17 7.24 -13.82
C ASN A 67 -14.69 7.13 -13.40
N LYS A 68 -14.40 6.48 -12.27
CA LYS A 68 -13.03 6.19 -11.84
C LYS A 68 -12.64 4.79 -12.31
N ALA A 69 -11.36 4.59 -12.58
CA ALA A 69 -10.84 3.23 -12.81
C ALA A 69 -11.21 2.32 -11.62
N LYS A 70 -11.62 1.09 -11.88
CA LYS A 70 -11.95 0.14 -10.80
C LYS A 70 -10.71 -0.12 -9.96
N PRO A 71 -10.83 -0.17 -8.62
CA PRO A 71 -9.73 -0.53 -7.75
C PRO A 71 -9.24 -1.95 -8.04
N ILE A 72 -7.92 -2.14 -7.95
CA ILE A 72 -7.28 -3.45 -8.12
C ILE A 72 -6.51 -3.77 -6.85
N ILE A 73 -6.64 -4.99 -6.34
CA ILE A 73 -5.97 -5.43 -5.12
C ILE A 73 -5.03 -6.58 -5.42
N ILE A 74 -3.74 -6.38 -5.16
CA ILE A 74 -2.68 -7.35 -5.41
C ILE A 74 -2.03 -7.76 -4.09
N LYS A 75 -1.95 -9.06 -3.84
CA LYS A 75 -1.26 -9.61 -2.67
C LYS A 75 0.26 -9.59 -2.86
N ASN A 76 1.01 -9.36 -1.77
CA ASN A 76 2.48 -9.45 -1.73
C ASN A 76 3.02 -10.88 -1.97
N SER A 77 4.34 -11.04 -1.92
CA SER A 77 5.00 -12.35 -1.81
C SER A 77 4.89 -12.90 -0.40
N LYS A 78 4.21 -14.04 -0.25
CA LYS A 78 4.07 -14.73 1.05
C LYS A 78 5.42 -15.15 1.64
N THR A 79 6.41 -15.47 0.81
CA THR A 79 7.75 -15.83 1.25
C THR A 79 8.44 -14.64 1.90
N LEU A 80 8.42 -13.48 1.24
CA LEU A 80 8.97 -12.25 1.79
C LEU A 80 8.18 -11.76 3.00
N GLU A 81 6.85 -11.88 2.98
CA GLU A 81 6.05 -11.54 4.16
C GLU A 81 6.53 -12.28 5.41
N LYS A 82 6.69 -13.59 5.34
CA LYS A 82 7.17 -14.42 6.46
C LYS A 82 8.58 -14.04 6.92
N GLN A 83 9.46 -13.67 6.00
CA GLN A 83 10.83 -13.26 6.31
C GLN A 83 10.85 -11.92 7.06
N PHE A 84 9.98 -10.98 6.65
CA PHE A 84 10.01 -9.60 7.13
C PHE A 84 8.97 -9.28 8.21
N GLU A 85 8.01 -10.16 8.48
CA GLU A 85 7.06 -9.92 9.56
C GLU A 85 7.73 -10.01 10.94
N SER A 86 7.25 -9.19 11.87
CA SER A 86 7.67 -9.22 13.27
C SER A 86 6.64 -8.45 14.12
N GLU A 87 6.79 -8.52 15.44
CA GLU A 87 5.94 -7.80 16.39
C GLU A 87 6.01 -6.27 16.25
N VAL A 88 7.09 -5.75 15.65
CA VAL A 88 7.26 -4.30 15.41
C VAL A 88 6.65 -3.82 14.11
N THR A 89 6.04 -4.70 13.32
CA THR A 89 5.41 -4.33 12.04
C THR A 89 3.90 -4.47 12.10
N TYR A 90 3.18 -3.40 11.78
CA TYR A 90 1.75 -3.45 11.49
C TYR A 90 1.52 -4.05 10.11
N LYS A 91 0.45 -4.82 9.93
CA LYS A 91 0.14 -5.46 8.64
C LYS A 91 -1.22 -5.04 8.13
N GLY A 92 -1.33 -4.83 6.81
CA GLY A 92 -2.60 -4.53 6.17
C GLY A 92 -2.50 -4.15 4.72
N LEU A 93 -3.60 -3.62 4.22
CA LEU A 93 -3.75 -3.15 2.85
C LEU A 93 -3.19 -1.74 2.73
N THR A 94 -2.26 -1.52 1.81
CA THR A 94 -1.71 -0.20 1.51
C THR A 94 -2.40 0.39 0.30
N ALA A 95 -3.04 1.54 0.46
CA ALA A 95 -3.64 2.27 -0.65
C ALA A 95 -2.56 3.03 -1.43
N THR A 96 -2.54 2.84 -2.75
CA THR A 96 -1.64 3.51 -3.67
C THR A 96 -2.41 4.51 -4.51
N ALA A 97 -2.10 5.81 -4.33
CA ALA A 97 -2.71 6.89 -5.09
C ALA A 97 -1.64 7.76 -5.76
N GLY A 98 -1.59 7.76 -7.10
CA GLY A 98 -0.56 8.41 -7.93
C GLY A 98 -0.64 9.93 -7.99
N GLY A 99 -1.08 10.59 -6.92
CA GLY A 99 -1.10 12.04 -6.81
C GLY A 99 -1.25 12.47 -5.37
N PHE A 100 -0.38 13.35 -4.90
CA PHE A 100 -0.30 13.74 -3.49
C PHE A 100 -1.54 14.51 -2.98
N TYR A 101 -2.20 15.30 -3.83
CA TYR A 101 -3.32 16.17 -3.43
C TYR A 101 -4.68 15.48 -3.61
N GLY A 102 -5.41 15.80 -4.67
CA GLY A 102 -6.77 15.30 -4.92
C GLY A 102 -6.90 13.77 -4.90
N PRO A 103 -6.01 12.99 -5.56
CA PRO A 103 -6.07 11.53 -5.50
C PRO A 103 -5.94 10.94 -4.08
N GLN A 104 -5.28 11.69 -3.19
CA GLN A 104 -5.17 11.34 -1.77
C GLN A 104 -6.15 12.11 -0.88
N GLY A 105 -7.17 12.73 -1.43
CA GLY A 105 -8.22 13.43 -0.69
C GLY A 105 -7.79 14.73 -0.03
N ARG A 106 -6.71 15.37 -0.50
CA ARG A 106 -6.30 16.69 -0.01
C ARG A 106 -6.90 17.79 -0.86
N VAL A 107 -7.54 18.75 -0.22
CA VAL A 107 -8.13 19.93 -0.85
C VAL A 107 -7.21 21.12 -0.69
N LEU A 108 -6.86 21.79 -1.80
CA LEU A 108 -6.25 23.12 -1.78
C LEU A 108 -7.22 24.17 -2.34
N ARG A 109 -7.55 24.07 -3.63
CA ARG A 109 -8.44 25.02 -4.33
C ARG A 109 -9.54 24.33 -5.11
N LEU A 110 -9.33 23.07 -5.52
CA LEU A 110 -10.30 22.30 -6.31
C LEU A 110 -11.11 21.41 -5.38
N ALA A 111 -12.41 21.37 -5.58
CA ALA A 111 -13.30 20.43 -4.89
C ALA A 111 -12.94 18.99 -5.31
N LEU A 112 -13.05 18.05 -4.38
CA LEU A 112 -12.92 16.63 -4.66
C LEU A 112 -14.20 16.11 -5.32
N GLN A 113 -14.06 15.11 -6.16
CA GLN A 113 -15.20 14.38 -6.74
C GLN A 113 -15.99 13.64 -5.64
N ASP A 114 -15.31 13.12 -4.62
CA ASP A 114 -15.89 12.50 -3.43
C ASP A 114 -15.12 12.98 -2.20
N SER A 115 -15.71 13.90 -1.43
CA SER A 115 -15.10 14.44 -0.21
C SER A 115 -14.96 13.41 0.91
N GLU A 116 -15.80 12.37 0.90
CA GLU A 116 -15.87 11.35 1.94
C GLU A 116 -14.99 10.12 1.62
N LEU A 117 -14.32 10.11 0.47
CA LEU A 117 -13.56 8.94 0.02
C LEU A 117 -12.53 8.47 1.05
N ASN A 118 -11.80 9.39 1.69
CA ASN A 118 -10.81 9.04 2.70
C ASN A 118 -11.45 8.34 3.91
N HIS A 119 -12.60 8.83 4.39
CA HIS A 119 -13.35 8.19 5.47
C HIS A 119 -13.88 6.81 5.09
N LYS A 120 -14.29 6.64 3.82
CA LYS A 120 -14.69 5.33 3.32
C LYS A 120 -13.50 4.37 3.20
N ILE A 121 -12.33 4.86 2.80
CA ILE A 121 -11.11 4.06 2.68
C ILE A 121 -10.63 3.62 4.07
N ASP A 122 -10.60 4.52 5.06
CA ASP A 122 -10.12 4.20 6.41
C ASP A 122 -11.07 3.28 7.18
N ALA A 123 -12.38 3.38 6.91
CA ALA A 123 -13.40 2.51 7.50
C ALA A 123 -13.49 1.12 6.84
N PHE A 124 -12.80 0.89 5.72
CA PHE A 124 -12.86 -0.40 5.04
C PHE A 124 -12.26 -1.52 5.88
N ASN A 125 -13.06 -2.57 6.07
CA ASN A 125 -12.63 -3.82 6.69
C ASN A 125 -13.39 -5.00 6.05
N HIS A 126 -12.64 -5.91 5.45
CA HIS A 126 -13.19 -7.15 4.90
C HIS A 126 -12.45 -8.35 5.50
N ASN A 127 -13.13 -9.12 6.36
CA ASN A 127 -12.57 -10.28 7.04
C ASN A 127 -11.26 -9.98 7.81
N GLY A 128 -11.16 -8.81 8.44
CA GLY A 128 -9.97 -8.36 9.16
C GLY A 128 -8.91 -7.69 8.28
N LEU A 129 -9.05 -7.71 6.96
CA LEU A 129 -8.19 -6.96 6.07
C LEU A 129 -8.70 -5.51 5.99
N ARG A 130 -7.93 -4.57 6.53
CA ARG A 130 -8.24 -3.13 6.54
C ARG A 130 -7.17 -2.32 5.82
N VAL A 131 -7.52 -1.13 5.35
CA VAL A 131 -6.55 -0.20 4.78
C VAL A 131 -5.78 0.45 5.92
N THR A 132 -4.48 0.21 5.98
CA THR A 132 -3.61 0.67 7.08
C THR A 132 -2.95 2.00 6.80
N ASN A 133 -2.55 2.22 5.55
CA ASN A 133 -1.78 3.40 5.16
C ASN A 133 -1.96 3.73 3.69
N LEU A 134 -1.48 4.91 3.31
CA LEU A 134 -1.57 5.45 1.96
C LEU A 134 -0.22 5.99 1.50
N GLU A 135 0.18 5.63 0.27
CA GLU A 135 1.41 6.02 -0.40
C GLU A 135 1.22 6.04 -1.93
N MET A 136 2.26 5.90 -2.75
CA MET A 136 2.17 6.20 -4.18
C MET A 136 2.69 5.09 -5.12
N GLU A 137 3.26 3.94 -4.65
CA GLU A 137 4.00 2.98 -5.50
C GLU A 137 3.69 1.50 -5.27
N THR A 138 3.23 1.09 -4.10
CA THR A 138 3.14 -0.33 -3.69
C THR A 138 2.33 -1.19 -4.64
N SER A 139 1.16 -0.73 -5.09
CA SER A 139 0.32 -1.54 -6.00
C SER A 139 1.00 -1.80 -7.33
N ALA A 140 1.70 -0.79 -7.88
CA ALA A 140 2.47 -0.90 -9.11
C ALA A 140 3.59 -1.94 -8.98
N ILE A 141 4.36 -1.84 -7.90
CA ILE A 141 5.46 -2.77 -7.62
C ILE A 141 4.94 -4.21 -7.50
N TYR A 142 3.84 -4.43 -6.74
CA TYR A 142 3.26 -5.76 -6.57
C TYR A 142 2.71 -6.32 -7.87
N GLY A 143 1.94 -5.53 -8.62
CA GLY A 143 1.34 -5.98 -9.88
C GLY A 143 2.39 -6.33 -10.92
N LEU A 144 3.32 -5.43 -11.20
CA LEU A 144 4.35 -5.64 -12.21
C LEU A 144 5.32 -6.78 -11.82
N SER A 145 5.73 -6.85 -10.56
CA SER A 145 6.58 -7.94 -10.07
C SER A 145 5.91 -9.29 -10.28
N LYS A 146 4.63 -9.40 -9.92
CA LYS A 146 3.88 -10.65 -10.03
C LYS A 146 3.71 -11.08 -11.49
N LEU A 147 3.37 -10.15 -12.38
CA LEU A 147 3.26 -10.41 -13.83
C LEU A 147 4.58 -10.86 -14.46
N LEU A 148 5.70 -10.40 -13.92
CA LEU A 148 7.05 -10.74 -14.39
C LEU A 148 7.66 -11.96 -13.65
N GLY A 149 6.91 -12.60 -12.75
CA GLY A 149 7.40 -13.77 -12.00
C GLY A 149 8.41 -13.44 -10.91
N HIS A 150 8.36 -12.21 -10.37
CA HIS A 150 9.19 -11.75 -9.26
C HIS A 150 8.43 -11.77 -7.94
N ASN A 151 9.16 -11.80 -6.83
CA ASN A 151 8.63 -11.56 -5.50
C ASN A 151 8.69 -10.08 -5.16
N ALA A 152 7.68 -9.55 -4.46
CA ALA A 152 7.71 -8.18 -3.99
C ALA A 152 7.14 -8.01 -2.59
N LEU A 153 7.74 -7.10 -1.83
CA LEU A 153 7.29 -6.65 -0.51
C LEU A 153 7.49 -5.15 -0.38
N SER A 154 6.55 -4.47 0.26
CA SER A 154 6.67 -3.05 0.61
C SER A 154 6.65 -2.87 2.12
N LEU A 155 7.65 -2.18 2.64
CA LEU A 155 7.80 -1.74 4.01
C LEU A 155 7.72 -0.22 4.06
N ASN A 156 6.94 0.32 4.97
CA ASN A 156 6.67 1.74 5.06
C ASN A 156 6.96 2.28 6.46
N ALA A 157 7.78 3.31 6.56
CA ALA A 157 7.91 4.15 7.75
C ALA A 157 6.68 5.08 7.82
N VAL A 158 5.95 5.03 8.92
CA VAL A 158 4.80 5.89 9.16
C VAL A 158 5.28 7.25 9.64
N ILE A 159 5.29 8.25 8.75
CA ILE A 159 5.76 9.62 9.07
C ILE A 159 4.63 10.59 9.39
N ALA A 160 3.40 10.19 9.14
CA ALA A 160 2.18 10.93 9.48
C ALA A 160 1.06 9.95 9.81
N ASN A 161 0.16 10.34 10.70
CA ASN A 161 -1.10 9.63 10.91
C ASN A 161 -2.25 10.58 10.57
N ARG A 162 -3.04 10.21 9.55
CA ARG A 162 -4.12 11.04 9.02
C ARG A 162 -5.40 10.94 9.84
N ALA A 163 -5.56 9.84 10.60
CA ALA A 163 -6.74 9.63 11.44
C ALA A 163 -6.75 10.58 12.66
N ASN A 164 -5.57 10.92 13.19
CA ASN A 164 -5.43 11.79 14.37
C ASN A 164 -4.62 13.07 14.14
N GLY A 165 -4.16 13.31 12.90
CA GLY A 165 -3.44 14.54 12.53
C GLY A 165 -2.02 14.65 13.10
N THR A 166 -1.40 13.54 13.53
CA THR A 166 -0.04 13.55 14.09
C THR A 166 1.03 13.39 13.01
N PHE A 167 2.22 13.93 13.29
CA PHE A 167 3.38 13.85 12.40
C PHE A 167 4.62 13.42 13.17
N SER A 168 5.49 12.64 12.51
CA SER A 168 6.81 12.31 13.05
C SER A 168 7.64 13.59 13.28
N LYS A 169 8.33 13.64 14.42
CA LYS A 169 9.26 14.73 14.73
C LYS A 169 10.63 14.51 14.08
N ASN A 170 10.98 13.25 13.79
CA ASN A 170 12.27 12.84 13.22
C ASN A 170 12.11 11.85 12.08
N PRO A 171 11.42 12.20 10.96
CA PRO A 171 11.09 11.25 9.90
C PRO A 171 12.34 10.61 9.26
N GLY A 172 13.46 11.33 9.17
CA GLY A 172 14.72 10.79 8.64
C GLY A 172 15.26 9.64 9.49
N GLN A 173 15.19 9.74 10.83
CA GLN A 173 15.63 8.68 11.75
C GLN A 173 14.73 7.44 11.64
N VAL A 174 13.43 7.63 11.47
CA VAL A 174 12.47 6.53 11.29
C VAL A 174 12.77 5.75 10.01
N VAL A 175 13.04 6.47 8.91
CA VAL A 175 13.42 5.86 7.62
C VAL A 175 14.74 5.10 7.75
N GLU A 176 15.75 5.68 8.41
CA GLU A 176 17.03 5.00 8.65
C GLU A 176 16.86 3.72 9.48
N SER A 177 16.00 3.77 10.50
CA SER A 177 15.67 2.61 11.32
C SER A 177 14.98 1.51 10.52
N LEU A 178 14.06 1.87 9.60
CA LEU A 178 13.43 0.92 8.69
C LEU A 178 14.43 0.31 7.70
N ILE A 179 15.38 1.10 7.17
CA ILE A 179 16.45 0.60 6.32
C ILE A 179 17.29 -0.43 7.08
N LYS A 180 17.73 -0.11 8.31
CA LYS A 180 18.51 -1.04 9.16
C LYS A 180 17.72 -2.32 9.45
N TYR A 181 16.44 -2.19 9.81
CA TYR A 181 15.54 -3.34 10.00
C TYR A 181 15.51 -4.22 8.75
N THR A 182 15.33 -3.62 7.58
CA THR A 182 15.25 -4.34 6.29
C THR A 182 16.55 -5.07 5.99
N LEU A 183 17.69 -4.39 6.13
CA LEU A 183 19.01 -4.99 5.87
C LEU A 183 19.31 -6.15 6.82
N ASN A 184 18.97 -6.01 8.10
CA ASN A 184 19.14 -7.10 9.07
C ASN A 184 18.29 -8.33 8.71
N LYS A 185 17.06 -8.14 8.21
CA LYS A 185 16.19 -9.23 7.76
C LYS A 185 16.67 -9.90 6.46
N ILE A 186 17.48 -9.21 5.65
CA ILE A 186 18.11 -9.78 4.45
C ILE A 186 19.38 -10.57 4.82
N ALA A 187 20.15 -10.07 5.78
CA ALA A 187 21.42 -10.67 6.17
C ALA A 187 21.28 -11.96 7.00
N GLY A 188 20.09 -12.26 7.54
CA GLY A 188 19.77 -13.44 8.35
C GLY A 188 19.91 -13.13 9.81
#